data_737e21f3fa1a6a4eccb359bc0a91ba8a
#
_entry.id   737e21f3fa1a6a4eccb359bc0a91ba8a
#
_cell.length_a   1.000
_cell.length_b   1.000
_cell.length_c   1.000
_cell.angle_alpha   90.00
_cell.angle_beta   90.00
_cell.angle_gamma   90.00
#
_symmetry.space_group_name_H-M   'P 1'
#
loop_
_entity.id
_entity.type
_entity.pdbx_description
1 polymer ?
#
loop_
_entity_poly.entity_id
_entity_poly.type
_entity_poly.pdbx_seq_one_letter_code
_entity_poly.pdbx_strand_id
1 'polypeptide(L)'
;MNLLALSWKNLINKPLSLLLSLVLFSLGVGLVSLLLLVTRQLEEKFEKNLAGIDLVIGAKGSPLQLILSGMYHIDAPTGNIPISEVRPFLNPRHPLIQRAVPLSLGDSYRNYRIVGTTSAFFDLYQASIAEGRSFENAMEAVAGAEAARSLGLKIGDTFHSSHGLAEDEDMEHEESTFTLCGILKPTGSVADQLILTPAQSIWTVHDHGSVFDEAEAEPHEDHEDHEAHEPIDIRKPLTDYPDKDITSLLIQFKGRNIQTLNMQRAINENTDLQAATPAIEITRLYTLMGLGADALRWLAFVIIAVSGLSIFISLYSSLKDRRYELALMRTMGASPFTLFALIILEGLFLAIMGYLIGMLLSHGGMQLLAGFMMDAYRYTFTGTQFLKEEGYLLLGALAVGFLASVIPAFQASHTDIHETLAEG
;
A
#
# COMPACT_ATOMS: atom_id res chain seq x y z
N MET A 1 38.86 -32.89 -11.69
CA MET A 1 38.89 -31.40 -11.75
C MET A 1 37.58 -30.86 -11.25
N ASN A 2 37.56 -29.99 -10.24
CA ASN A 2 36.33 -29.45 -9.71
C ASN A 2 35.88 -28.25 -10.58
N LEU A 3 34.95 -28.49 -11.51
CA LEU A 3 34.46 -27.51 -12.48
C LEU A 3 33.88 -26.28 -11.80
N LEU A 4 33.15 -26.42 -10.66
CA LEU A 4 32.55 -25.32 -9.91
C LEU A 4 33.62 -24.36 -9.36
N ALA A 5 34.71 -24.94 -8.76
CA ALA A 5 35.78 -24.12 -8.21
C ALA A 5 36.57 -23.40 -9.31
N LEU A 6 36.71 -24.04 -10.47
CA LEU A 6 37.39 -23.45 -11.63
C LEU A 6 36.57 -22.31 -12.22
N SER A 7 35.27 -22.52 -12.46
CA SER A 7 34.36 -21.47 -12.95
C SER A 7 34.38 -20.24 -12.04
N TRP A 8 34.31 -20.43 -10.71
CA TRP A 8 34.38 -19.35 -9.75
C TRP A 8 35.69 -18.54 -9.82
N LYS A 9 36.86 -19.24 -9.87
CA LYS A 9 38.17 -18.58 -10.01
C LYS A 9 38.26 -17.78 -11.30
N ASN A 10 37.73 -18.33 -12.37
CA ASN A 10 37.73 -17.69 -13.68
C ASN A 10 36.97 -16.38 -13.71
N LEU A 11 35.83 -16.36 -13.08
CA LEU A 11 34.98 -15.14 -12.97
C LEU A 11 35.69 -14.01 -12.23
N ILE A 12 36.42 -14.34 -11.14
CA ILE A 12 37.09 -13.32 -10.30
C ILE A 12 38.32 -12.71 -11.03
N ASN A 13 38.92 -13.39 -12.00
CA ASN A 13 40.09 -12.88 -12.73
C ASN A 13 39.80 -11.63 -13.58
N LYS A 14 38.50 -11.31 -13.89
CA LYS A 14 38.10 -10.11 -14.64
C LYS A 14 37.10 -9.29 -13.87
N PRO A 15 37.53 -8.61 -12.80
CA PRO A 15 36.60 -7.99 -11.83
C PRO A 15 35.73 -6.89 -12.43
N LEU A 16 36.25 -6.09 -13.39
CA LEU A 16 35.51 -4.97 -13.97
C LEU A 16 34.35 -5.44 -14.84
N SER A 17 34.59 -6.39 -15.73
CA SER A 17 33.56 -6.95 -16.63
C SER A 17 32.50 -7.74 -15.84
N LEU A 18 32.95 -8.51 -14.86
CA LEU A 18 32.07 -9.20 -13.90
C LEU A 18 31.19 -8.22 -13.13
N LEU A 19 31.79 -7.17 -12.58
CA LEU A 19 31.05 -6.17 -11.79
C LEU A 19 29.98 -5.48 -12.64
N LEU A 20 30.30 -5.04 -13.85
CA LEU A 20 29.36 -4.36 -14.73
C LEU A 20 28.20 -5.27 -15.12
N SER A 21 28.46 -6.51 -15.52
CA SER A 21 27.39 -7.47 -15.84
C SER A 21 26.53 -7.80 -14.64
N LEU A 22 27.16 -7.95 -13.46
CA LEU A 22 26.47 -8.26 -12.22
C LEU A 22 25.57 -7.09 -11.76
N VAL A 23 26.08 -5.84 -11.80
CA VAL A 23 25.32 -4.64 -11.46
C VAL A 23 24.12 -4.48 -12.37
N LEU A 24 24.29 -4.54 -13.70
CA LEU A 24 23.21 -4.42 -14.65
C LEU A 24 22.14 -5.51 -14.44
N PHE A 25 22.58 -6.75 -14.25
CA PHE A 25 21.66 -7.87 -14.07
C PHE A 25 20.91 -7.78 -12.73
N SER A 26 21.61 -7.44 -11.65
CA SER A 26 21.00 -7.28 -10.33
C SER A 26 20.02 -6.11 -10.26
N LEU A 27 20.30 -4.99 -10.95
CA LEU A 27 19.36 -3.87 -11.06
C LEU A 27 18.09 -4.27 -11.83
N GLY A 28 18.23 -5.02 -12.93
CA GLY A 28 17.07 -5.50 -13.69
C GLY A 28 16.19 -6.44 -12.87
N VAL A 29 16.78 -7.44 -12.24
CA VAL A 29 16.08 -8.39 -11.35
C VAL A 29 15.48 -7.65 -10.14
N GLY A 30 16.27 -6.77 -9.51
CA GLY A 30 15.83 -6.00 -8.35
C GLY A 30 14.65 -5.09 -8.65
N LEU A 31 14.64 -4.43 -9.82
CA LEU A 31 13.53 -3.59 -10.24
C LEU A 31 12.23 -4.40 -10.46
N VAL A 32 12.33 -5.57 -11.11
CA VAL A 32 11.16 -6.45 -11.30
C VAL A 32 10.61 -6.91 -9.95
N SER A 33 11.48 -7.40 -9.06
CA SER A 33 11.08 -7.88 -7.73
C SER A 33 10.49 -6.76 -6.89
N LEU A 34 11.07 -5.55 -6.91
CA LEU A 34 10.53 -4.38 -6.19
C LEU A 34 9.13 -4.00 -6.69
N LEU A 35 8.92 -3.98 -8.02
CA LEU A 35 7.61 -3.71 -8.60
C LEU A 35 6.56 -4.77 -8.21
N LEU A 36 6.95 -6.04 -8.17
CA LEU A 36 6.08 -7.12 -7.71
C LEU A 36 5.70 -6.93 -6.23
N LEU A 37 6.68 -6.63 -5.37
CA LEU A 37 6.45 -6.39 -3.94
C LEU A 37 5.51 -5.21 -3.70
N VAL A 38 5.76 -4.08 -4.36
CA VAL A 38 4.92 -2.87 -4.22
C VAL A 38 3.50 -3.16 -4.70
N THR A 39 3.35 -3.73 -5.90
CA THR A 39 2.02 -4.03 -6.46
C THR A 39 1.24 -4.98 -5.56
N ARG A 40 1.88 -6.06 -5.11
CA ARG A 40 1.23 -7.08 -4.27
C ARG A 40 0.77 -6.52 -2.92
N GLN A 41 1.65 -5.77 -2.24
CA GLN A 41 1.30 -5.18 -0.95
C GLN A 41 0.22 -4.10 -1.06
N LEU A 42 0.21 -3.31 -2.15
CA LEU A 42 -0.89 -2.39 -2.44
C LEU A 42 -2.21 -3.15 -2.63
N GLU A 43 -2.24 -4.20 -3.46
CA GLU A 43 -3.43 -5.02 -3.67
C GLU A 43 -3.97 -5.58 -2.36
N GLU A 44 -3.11 -6.20 -1.54
CA GLU A 44 -3.51 -6.77 -0.24
C GLU A 44 -4.08 -5.71 0.73
N LYS A 45 -3.50 -4.51 0.75
CA LYS A 45 -4.01 -3.41 1.57
C LYS A 45 -5.37 -2.91 1.09
N PHE A 46 -5.53 -2.76 -0.23
CA PHE A 46 -6.81 -2.32 -0.78
C PHE A 46 -7.92 -3.37 -0.56
N GLU A 47 -7.63 -4.66 -0.75
CA GLU A 47 -8.60 -5.73 -0.49
C GLU A 47 -9.04 -5.78 0.97
N LYS A 48 -8.12 -5.63 1.92
CA LYS A 48 -8.45 -5.61 3.35
C LYS A 48 -9.33 -4.42 3.71
N ASN A 49 -9.09 -3.27 3.12
CA ASN A 49 -9.87 -2.05 3.38
C ASN A 49 -11.24 -2.08 2.73
N LEU A 50 -11.47 -2.91 1.70
CA LEU A 50 -12.81 -3.13 1.17
C LEU A 50 -13.78 -3.65 2.23
N ALA A 51 -13.33 -4.50 3.16
CA ALA A 51 -14.07 -4.99 4.34
C ALA A 51 -15.52 -5.44 4.03
N GLY A 52 -15.83 -5.77 2.77
CA GLY A 52 -17.19 -6.08 2.30
C GLY A 52 -18.09 -4.85 2.13
N ILE A 53 -17.52 -3.63 2.04
CA ILE A 53 -18.26 -2.40 1.73
C ILE A 53 -18.68 -2.44 0.28
N ASP A 54 -19.99 -2.41 0.03
CA ASP A 54 -20.57 -2.46 -1.31
C ASP A 54 -20.81 -1.06 -1.89
N LEU A 55 -21.12 -0.06 -1.04
CA LEU A 55 -21.45 1.30 -1.45
C LEU A 55 -20.98 2.31 -0.41
N VAL A 56 -20.49 3.46 -0.84
CA VAL A 56 -20.21 4.63 0.00
C VAL A 56 -21.10 5.79 -0.47
N ILE A 57 -21.75 6.45 0.46
CA ILE A 57 -22.61 7.62 0.20
C ILE A 57 -21.98 8.83 0.90
N GLY A 58 -22.00 9.99 0.25
CA GLY A 58 -21.51 11.26 0.79
C GLY A 58 -22.04 12.44 -0.01
N ALA A 59 -21.46 13.63 0.21
CA ALA A 59 -21.81 14.84 -0.52
C ALA A 59 -21.44 14.72 -2.00
N LYS A 60 -22.17 15.42 -2.88
CA LYS A 60 -21.90 15.49 -4.32
C LYS A 60 -20.45 15.87 -4.59
N GLY A 61 -19.79 15.12 -5.47
CA GLY A 61 -18.41 15.36 -5.83
C GLY A 61 -17.81 14.22 -6.66
N SER A 62 -16.51 14.06 -6.58
CA SER A 62 -15.82 12.96 -7.25
C SER A 62 -16.07 11.63 -6.53
N PRO A 63 -16.55 10.58 -7.24
CA PRO A 63 -16.69 9.25 -6.66
C PRO A 63 -15.39 8.69 -6.08
N LEU A 64 -14.27 8.94 -6.75
CA LEU A 64 -12.95 8.50 -6.28
C LEU A 64 -12.54 9.23 -5.00
N GLN A 65 -12.74 10.56 -4.93
CA GLN A 65 -12.45 11.35 -3.71
C GLN A 65 -13.31 10.87 -2.54
N LEU A 66 -14.59 10.58 -2.77
CA LEU A 66 -15.49 10.02 -1.75
C LEU A 66 -14.97 8.69 -1.19
N ILE A 67 -14.45 7.80 -2.05
CA ILE A 67 -13.84 6.54 -1.61
C ILE A 67 -12.53 6.80 -0.85
N LEU A 68 -11.64 7.67 -1.38
CA LEU A 68 -10.36 7.96 -0.74
C LEU A 68 -10.53 8.63 0.63
N SER A 69 -11.45 9.58 0.76
CA SER A 69 -11.70 10.25 2.04
C SER A 69 -12.52 9.40 3.01
N GLY A 70 -13.64 8.82 2.56
CA GLY A 70 -14.59 8.13 3.43
C GLY A 70 -14.18 6.71 3.83
N MET A 71 -13.34 6.03 3.02
CA MET A 71 -12.99 4.64 3.28
C MET A 71 -11.49 4.45 3.56
N TYR A 72 -10.61 5.21 2.89
CA TYR A 72 -9.16 5.14 3.12
C TYR A 72 -8.62 6.26 3.99
N HIS A 73 -9.41 7.29 4.26
CA HIS A 73 -9.05 8.46 5.08
C HIS A 73 -7.78 9.19 4.62
N ILE A 74 -7.49 9.17 3.30
CA ILE A 74 -6.27 9.73 2.71
C ILE A 74 -6.46 11.19 2.30
N ASP A 75 -7.66 11.58 1.84
CA ASP A 75 -7.95 12.88 1.24
C ASP A 75 -8.98 13.68 2.08
N ALA A 76 -9.18 14.94 1.72
CA ALA A 76 -10.25 15.75 2.29
C ALA A 76 -11.63 15.24 1.83
N PRO A 77 -12.65 15.26 2.71
CA PRO A 77 -14.01 14.84 2.32
C PRO A 77 -14.59 15.79 1.27
N THR A 78 -15.57 15.29 0.51
CA THR A 78 -16.31 16.07 -0.49
C THR A 78 -17.29 17.06 0.11
N GLY A 79 -17.53 17.00 1.41
CA GLY A 79 -18.51 17.79 2.17
C GLY A 79 -19.24 16.93 3.17
N ASN A 80 -20.20 17.55 3.87
CA ASN A 80 -21.07 16.86 4.82
C ASN A 80 -22.47 16.64 4.22
N ILE A 81 -23.19 15.68 4.75
CA ILE A 81 -24.54 15.31 4.37
C ILE A 81 -25.44 15.25 5.62
N PRO A 82 -26.64 15.86 5.58
CA PRO A 82 -27.52 15.86 6.73
C PRO A 82 -28.09 14.46 7.01
N ILE A 83 -28.25 14.13 8.29
CA ILE A 83 -28.79 12.85 8.72
C ILE A 83 -30.21 12.63 8.17
N SER A 84 -31.01 13.70 8.01
CA SER A 84 -32.33 13.65 7.40
C SER A 84 -32.34 12.98 6.03
N GLU A 85 -31.32 13.23 5.18
CA GLU A 85 -31.22 12.64 3.84
C GLU A 85 -30.77 11.18 3.85
N VAL A 86 -29.93 10.79 4.79
CA VAL A 86 -29.41 9.41 4.89
C VAL A 86 -30.23 8.53 5.85
N ARG A 87 -31.21 9.10 6.53
CA ARG A 87 -32.10 8.40 7.47
C ARG A 87 -32.70 7.10 6.91
N PRO A 88 -33.15 7.02 5.64
CA PRO A 88 -33.67 5.77 5.08
C PRO A 88 -32.64 4.62 5.11
N PHE A 89 -31.37 4.93 4.90
CA PHE A 89 -30.27 3.94 4.85
C PHE A 89 -29.81 3.51 6.26
N LEU A 90 -30.03 4.36 7.28
CA LEU A 90 -29.70 4.07 8.68
C LEU A 90 -30.75 3.18 9.38
N ASN A 91 -31.85 2.85 8.72
CA ASN A 91 -32.87 2.01 9.30
C ASN A 91 -32.38 0.54 9.48
N PRO A 92 -32.33 0.03 10.73
CA PRO A 92 -31.87 -1.35 10.99
C PRO A 92 -32.71 -2.43 10.31
N ARG A 93 -33.95 -2.12 9.94
CA ARG A 93 -34.89 -3.02 9.26
C ARG A 93 -34.89 -2.85 7.75
N HIS A 94 -33.91 -2.13 7.18
CA HIS A 94 -33.84 -1.93 5.73
C HIS A 94 -33.75 -3.28 4.99
N PRO A 95 -34.56 -3.52 3.96
CA PRO A 95 -34.66 -4.85 3.31
C PRO A 95 -33.36 -5.28 2.60
N LEU A 96 -32.58 -4.33 2.09
CA LEU A 96 -31.39 -4.59 1.27
C LEU A 96 -30.08 -4.38 2.03
N ILE A 97 -30.07 -3.54 3.06
CA ILE A 97 -28.88 -3.14 3.80
C ILE A 97 -28.68 -4.07 4.99
N GLN A 98 -27.51 -4.68 5.09
CA GLN A 98 -27.08 -5.47 6.23
C GLN A 98 -26.51 -4.57 7.33
N ARG A 99 -25.67 -3.60 6.93
CA ARG A 99 -24.99 -2.68 7.83
C ARG A 99 -24.83 -1.33 7.16
N ALA A 100 -25.08 -0.28 7.93
CA ALA A 100 -24.79 1.10 7.55
C ALA A 100 -23.93 1.71 8.65
N VAL A 101 -22.75 2.22 8.29
CA VAL A 101 -21.77 2.77 9.22
C VAL A 101 -21.55 4.23 8.87
N PRO A 102 -22.08 5.16 9.68
CA PRO A 102 -21.87 6.59 9.50
C PRO A 102 -20.45 6.97 9.92
N LEU A 103 -19.87 7.93 9.22
CA LEU A 103 -18.56 8.50 9.51
C LEU A 103 -18.68 10.03 9.55
N SER A 104 -18.19 10.64 10.62
CA SER A 104 -17.97 12.08 10.75
C SER A 104 -16.47 12.33 10.77
N LEU A 105 -15.97 13.07 9.78
CA LEU A 105 -14.56 13.34 9.55
C LEU A 105 -14.33 14.84 9.68
N GLY A 106 -13.13 15.25 10.03
CA GLY A 106 -12.74 16.65 10.08
C GLY A 106 -11.51 16.87 10.97
N ASP A 107 -11.47 16.17 12.07
CA ASP A 107 -10.47 16.35 13.10
C ASP A 107 -9.33 15.33 13.00
N SER A 108 -8.22 15.71 13.59
CA SER A 108 -7.04 14.85 13.73
C SER A 108 -6.34 15.10 15.07
N TYR A 109 -5.50 14.15 15.46
CA TYR A 109 -4.54 14.31 16.54
C TYR A 109 -3.15 13.88 16.03
N ARG A 110 -2.21 14.82 16.01
CA ARG A 110 -0.84 14.61 15.50
C ARG A 110 -0.85 13.84 14.18
N ASN A 111 -1.62 14.35 13.22
CA ASN A 111 -1.83 13.74 11.91
C ASN A 111 -2.56 12.38 11.89
N TYR A 112 -3.07 11.81 12.98
CA TYR A 112 -3.97 10.66 12.98
C TYR A 112 -5.41 11.15 12.94
N ARG A 113 -6.20 10.68 11.96
CA ARG A 113 -7.59 11.11 11.85
C ARG A 113 -8.42 10.62 13.02
N ILE A 114 -9.20 11.53 13.60
CA ILE A 114 -10.27 11.23 14.52
C ILE A 114 -11.52 11.00 13.68
N VAL A 115 -12.16 9.85 13.86
CA VAL A 115 -13.33 9.43 13.10
C VAL A 115 -14.48 9.17 14.04
N GLY A 116 -15.49 10.05 13.95
CA GLY A 116 -16.76 9.84 14.62
C GLY A 116 -17.56 8.75 13.92
N THR A 117 -17.96 7.70 14.66
CA THR A 117 -18.66 6.56 14.09
C THR A 117 -19.54 5.85 15.13
N THR A 118 -20.04 4.67 14.80
CA THR A 118 -20.82 3.79 15.70
C THR A 118 -20.12 2.47 15.93
N SER A 119 -20.60 1.67 16.87
CA SER A 119 -20.09 0.31 17.14
C SER A 119 -20.11 -0.61 15.91
N ALA A 120 -20.95 -0.33 14.92
CA ALA A 120 -21.02 -1.06 13.67
C ALA A 120 -19.72 -1.00 12.85
N PHE A 121 -18.86 0.00 13.11
CA PHE A 121 -17.53 0.10 12.51
C PHE A 121 -16.61 -1.06 12.94
N PHE A 122 -16.62 -1.40 14.22
CA PHE A 122 -15.81 -2.51 14.73
C PHE A 122 -16.21 -3.83 14.08
N ASP A 123 -17.51 -4.06 13.92
CA ASP A 123 -18.02 -5.26 13.25
C ASP A 123 -17.66 -5.29 11.75
N LEU A 124 -17.69 -4.13 11.08
CA LEU A 124 -17.39 -4.01 9.66
C LEU A 124 -15.93 -4.42 9.36
N TYR A 125 -14.99 -3.90 10.15
CA TYR A 125 -13.56 -4.19 10.01
C TYR A 125 -13.09 -5.39 10.85
N GLN A 126 -14.02 -6.13 11.50
CA GLN A 126 -13.71 -7.25 12.42
C GLN A 126 -12.69 -6.83 13.49
N ALA A 127 -12.75 -5.58 13.89
CA ALA A 127 -11.85 -5.00 14.88
C ALA A 127 -12.26 -5.44 16.29
N SER A 128 -11.30 -5.82 17.11
CA SER A 128 -11.52 -6.22 18.50
C SER A 128 -10.59 -5.43 19.42
N ILE A 129 -11.04 -5.19 20.65
CA ILE A 129 -10.26 -4.48 21.65
C ILE A 129 -9.10 -5.38 22.12
N ALA A 130 -7.89 -4.82 22.19
CA ALA A 130 -6.72 -5.44 22.80
C ALA A 130 -6.62 -5.08 24.27
N GLU A 131 -6.80 -3.78 24.59
CA GLU A 131 -6.69 -3.23 25.93
C GLU A 131 -7.82 -2.24 26.18
N GLY A 132 -8.35 -2.17 27.42
CA GLY A 132 -9.45 -1.29 27.77
C GLY A 132 -10.81 -1.79 27.29
N ARG A 133 -11.66 -0.86 26.83
CA ARG A 133 -13.03 -1.13 26.38
C ARG A 133 -13.41 -0.27 25.16
N SER A 134 -14.54 -0.55 24.54
CA SER A 134 -15.13 0.33 23.55
C SER A 134 -15.66 1.62 24.20
N PHE A 135 -15.87 2.66 23.41
CA PHE A 135 -16.47 3.90 23.88
C PHE A 135 -17.94 3.68 24.30
N GLU A 136 -18.35 4.27 25.42
CA GLU A 136 -19.70 4.23 25.97
C GLU A 136 -20.26 5.65 26.27
N ASN A 137 -19.38 6.66 26.28
CA ASN A 137 -19.72 8.05 26.54
C ASN A 137 -19.17 8.95 25.44
N ALA A 138 -19.73 10.16 25.34
CA ALA A 138 -19.18 11.20 24.48
C ALA A 138 -17.73 11.51 24.88
N MET A 139 -16.91 11.94 23.92
CA MET A 139 -15.50 12.29 24.09
C MET A 139 -14.60 11.12 24.56
N GLU A 140 -15.13 9.88 24.58
CA GLU A 140 -14.28 8.71 24.70
C GLU A 140 -13.72 8.29 23.32
N ALA A 141 -12.49 7.84 23.29
CA ALA A 141 -11.82 7.44 22.07
C ALA A 141 -11.22 6.03 22.17
N VAL A 142 -11.21 5.32 21.04
CA VAL A 142 -10.52 4.04 20.86
C VAL A 142 -9.47 4.21 19.78
N ALA A 143 -8.20 4.00 20.11
CA ALA A 143 -7.11 4.11 19.15
C ALA A 143 -6.90 2.80 18.38
N GLY A 144 -6.64 2.90 17.09
CA GLY A 144 -6.10 1.80 16.29
C GLY A 144 -4.72 1.37 16.78
N ALA A 145 -4.35 0.12 16.52
CA ALA A 145 -3.11 -0.46 17.02
C ALA A 145 -1.85 0.31 16.60
N GLU A 146 -1.83 0.82 15.36
CA GLU A 146 -0.70 1.60 14.84
C GLU A 146 -0.69 3.02 15.41
N ALA A 147 -1.87 3.67 15.47
CA ALA A 147 -2.02 5.00 16.06
C ALA A 147 -1.56 5.00 17.53
N ALA A 148 -2.02 4.04 18.33
CA ALA A 148 -1.63 3.91 19.73
C ALA A 148 -0.12 3.70 19.89
N ARG A 149 0.48 2.82 19.07
CA ARG A 149 1.91 2.52 19.12
C ARG A 149 2.78 3.72 18.73
N SER A 150 2.49 4.38 17.62
CA SER A 150 3.25 5.52 17.11
C SER A 150 3.16 6.74 18.02
N LEU A 151 1.99 7.01 18.59
CA LEU A 151 1.76 8.13 19.47
C LEU A 151 2.14 7.84 20.94
N GLY A 152 2.42 6.57 21.26
CA GLY A 152 2.71 6.13 22.62
C GLY A 152 1.52 6.25 23.59
N LEU A 153 0.28 6.22 23.06
CA LEU A 153 -0.94 6.41 23.83
C LEU A 153 -1.22 5.21 24.76
N LYS A 154 -1.72 5.52 25.94
CA LYS A 154 -2.13 4.56 26.96
C LYS A 154 -3.57 4.82 27.41
N ILE A 155 -4.24 3.77 27.91
CA ILE A 155 -5.59 3.90 28.47
C ILE A 155 -5.61 4.96 29.56
N GLY A 156 -6.54 5.91 29.44
CA GLY A 156 -6.69 7.04 30.35
C GLY A 156 -5.96 8.32 29.93
N ASP A 157 -5.13 8.27 28.88
CA ASP A 157 -4.53 9.48 28.33
C ASP A 157 -5.59 10.39 27.73
N THR A 158 -5.35 11.69 27.83
CA THR A 158 -6.22 12.73 27.28
C THR A 158 -5.49 13.48 26.17
N PHE A 159 -6.24 13.93 25.15
CA PHE A 159 -5.70 14.70 24.04
C PHE A 159 -6.76 15.63 23.44
N HIS A 160 -6.31 16.68 22.76
CA HIS A 160 -7.17 17.63 22.04
C HIS A 160 -7.13 17.34 20.56
N SER A 161 -8.22 17.61 19.86
CA SER A 161 -8.28 17.53 18.41
C SER A 161 -7.84 18.84 17.76
N SER A 162 -7.30 18.73 16.54
CA SER A 162 -7.02 19.87 15.66
C SER A 162 -7.76 19.73 14.34
N HIS A 163 -8.10 20.85 13.71
CA HIS A 163 -8.74 20.84 12.40
C HIS A 163 -7.74 20.42 11.31
N GLY A 164 -8.15 19.51 10.42
CA GLY A 164 -7.37 19.06 9.27
C GLY A 164 -6.27 18.07 9.63
N LEU A 165 -5.23 18.01 8.77
CA LEU A 165 -4.04 17.15 8.92
C LEU A 165 -2.75 17.98 9.10
N ALA A 166 -2.82 19.29 9.23
CA ALA A 166 -1.67 20.16 9.45
C ALA A 166 -1.35 20.26 10.96
N GLU A 167 -0.06 20.32 11.27
CA GLU A 167 0.45 20.53 12.65
C GLU A 167 0.47 22.03 13.00
N ASP A 168 -0.57 22.79 12.67
CA ASP A 168 -0.67 24.17 13.09
C ASP A 168 -1.21 24.21 14.52
N GLU A 169 -0.35 24.51 15.47
CA GLU A 169 -0.66 24.66 16.91
C GLU A 169 -1.78 25.71 17.18
N ASP A 170 -2.02 26.62 16.22
CA ASP A 170 -3.04 27.66 16.33
C ASP A 170 -4.48 27.19 16.07
N MET A 171 -4.69 25.89 15.72
CA MET A 171 -6.00 25.29 15.42
C MET A 171 -6.41 24.18 16.40
N GLU A 172 -5.83 24.11 17.58
CA GLU A 172 -6.24 23.14 18.60
C GLU A 172 -7.52 23.59 19.32
N HIS A 173 -8.47 22.67 19.46
CA HIS A 173 -9.67 22.88 20.28
C HIS A 173 -9.34 22.68 21.76
N GLU A 174 -8.81 23.71 22.44
CA GLU A 174 -8.43 23.65 23.85
C GLU A 174 -9.61 23.26 24.79
N GLU A 175 -10.85 23.50 24.38
CA GLU A 175 -12.04 23.25 25.18
C GLU A 175 -12.55 21.80 25.07
N SER A 176 -12.11 21.01 24.06
CA SER A 176 -12.64 19.68 23.78
C SER A 176 -11.59 18.60 23.99
N THR A 177 -11.66 17.91 25.12
CA THR A 177 -10.71 16.87 25.52
C THR A 177 -11.26 15.48 25.28
N PHE A 178 -10.59 14.68 24.47
CA PHE A 178 -10.85 13.26 24.30
C PHE A 178 -10.11 12.43 25.34
N THR A 179 -10.73 11.34 25.81
CA THR A 179 -10.10 10.38 26.75
C THR A 179 -9.97 9.02 26.08
N LEU A 180 -8.76 8.45 26.04
CA LEU A 180 -8.54 7.13 25.48
C LEU A 180 -9.09 6.04 26.41
N CYS A 181 -10.10 5.30 25.96
CA CYS A 181 -10.74 4.22 26.73
C CYS A 181 -10.38 2.82 26.20
N GLY A 182 -9.84 2.70 24.96
CA GLY A 182 -9.50 1.42 24.36
C GLY A 182 -8.43 1.50 23.30
N ILE A 183 -7.77 0.35 23.06
CA ILE A 183 -6.80 0.16 21.98
C ILE A 183 -7.20 -1.09 21.22
N LEU A 184 -7.22 -1.02 19.87
CA LEU A 184 -7.58 -2.14 19.00
C LEU A 184 -6.43 -3.15 18.88
N LYS A 185 -6.78 -4.41 18.61
CA LYS A 185 -5.83 -5.38 18.07
C LYS A 185 -5.50 -5.03 16.63
N PRO A 186 -4.27 -5.34 16.14
CA PRO A 186 -3.93 -5.13 14.75
C PRO A 186 -4.89 -5.86 13.80
N THR A 187 -5.53 -5.12 12.91
CA THR A 187 -6.45 -5.64 11.89
C THR A 187 -5.77 -5.79 10.52
N GLY A 188 -4.71 -5.03 10.30
CA GLY A 188 -4.05 -4.88 9.00
C GLY A 188 -4.87 -4.04 8.01
N SER A 189 -5.93 -3.36 8.47
CA SER A 189 -6.77 -2.44 7.70
C SER A 189 -6.52 -0.98 8.12
N VAL A 190 -7.27 -0.05 7.51
CA VAL A 190 -7.22 1.37 7.86
C VAL A 190 -7.57 1.63 9.32
N ALA A 191 -8.38 0.78 9.95
CA ALA A 191 -8.75 0.91 11.36
C ALA A 191 -7.55 0.99 12.31
N ASP A 192 -6.40 0.40 11.95
CA ASP A 192 -5.19 0.44 12.76
C ASP A 192 -4.59 1.86 12.87
N GLN A 193 -4.94 2.75 11.96
CA GLN A 193 -4.39 4.10 11.84
C GLN A 193 -5.38 5.20 12.26
N LEU A 194 -6.54 4.84 12.77
CA LEU A 194 -7.59 5.78 13.14
C LEU A 194 -7.71 5.90 14.65
N ILE A 195 -8.24 7.04 15.09
CA ILE A 195 -8.75 7.24 16.42
C ILE A 195 -10.28 7.31 16.28
N LEU A 196 -10.96 6.34 16.86
CA LEU A 196 -12.42 6.19 16.72
C LEU A 196 -13.13 6.76 17.92
N THR A 197 -14.18 7.53 17.70
CA THR A 197 -15.03 8.14 18.74
C THR A 197 -16.51 8.02 18.33
N PRO A 198 -17.48 8.17 19.23
CA PRO A 198 -18.88 8.30 18.82
C PRO A 198 -19.07 9.47 17.83
N ALA A 199 -19.92 9.28 16.80
CA ALA A 199 -20.22 10.35 15.84
C ALA A 199 -20.70 11.64 16.52
N GLN A 200 -21.45 11.51 17.61
CA GLN A 200 -21.95 12.61 18.42
C GLN A 200 -20.84 13.43 19.08
N SER A 201 -19.66 12.83 19.36
CA SER A 201 -18.52 13.56 19.93
C SER A 201 -17.99 14.61 18.96
N ILE A 202 -17.97 14.30 17.65
CA ILE A 202 -17.54 15.27 16.64
C ILE A 202 -18.49 16.47 16.58
N TRP A 203 -19.80 16.23 16.70
CA TRP A 203 -20.76 17.34 16.75
C TRP A 203 -20.57 18.23 17.98
N THR A 204 -20.25 17.64 19.15
CA THR A 204 -19.99 18.40 20.37
C THR A 204 -18.77 19.32 20.21
N VAL A 205 -17.70 18.85 19.58
CA VAL A 205 -16.50 19.65 19.31
C VAL A 205 -16.83 20.86 18.43
N HIS A 206 -17.64 20.67 17.39
CA HIS A 206 -17.96 21.74 16.43
C HIS A 206 -19.07 22.69 16.91
N ASP A 207 -19.98 22.26 17.79
CA ASP A 207 -20.99 23.14 18.37
C ASP A 207 -20.35 24.22 19.29
N HIS A 208 -19.25 23.93 19.94
CA HIS A 208 -18.50 24.90 20.74
C HIS A 208 -17.63 25.87 19.90
N GLY A 209 -17.21 25.46 18.70
CA GLY A 209 -16.37 26.26 17.79
C GLY A 209 -17.11 27.37 17.05
N SER A 210 -18.43 27.27 16.87
CA SER A 210 -19.22 28.26 16.13
C SER A 210 -19.38 29.62 16.86
N VAL A 211 -18.98 29.71 18.12
CA VAL A 211 -19.05 30.95 18.90
C VAL A 211 -17.90 31.93 18.52
N PHE A 212 -16.83 31.49 17.84
CA PHE A 212 -15.68 32.31 17.53
C PHE A 212 -15.62 32.83 16.07
N ASP A 213 -16.42 32.29 15.15
CA ASP A 213 -16.44 32.76 13.75
C ASP A 213 -17.34 34.03 13.53
N GLU A 214 -18.05 34.50 14.56
CA GLU A 214 -18.87 35.73 14.48
C GLU A 214 -18.16 37.04 14.89
N ALA A 215 -16.83 37.01 15.07
CA ALA A 215 -16.09 38.21 15.52
C ALA A 215 -15.87 39.30 14.44
N GLU A 216 -16.36 39.15 13.21
CA GLU A 216 -16.29 40.17 12.14
C GLU A 216 -17.64 40.59 11.57
N ALA A 217 -18.79 40.39 12.24
CA ALA A 217 -20.06 40.95 11.85
C ALA A 217 -20.47 42.08 12.80
N GLU A 218 -20.87 43.23 12.23
CA GLU A 218 -21.31 44.46 12.94
C GLU A 218 -22.47 44.18 13.94
N PRO A 219 -22.63 45.02 14.98
CA PRO A 219 -23.57 44.76 16.08
C PRO A 219 -25.00 44.99 15.61
N HIS A 220 -25.76 43.92 15.44
CA HIS A 220 -27.19 43.93 15.38
C HIS A 220 -27.80 43.51 16.72
N GLU A 221 -28.75 44.36 17.18
CA GLU A 221 -29.44 44.34 18.47
C GLU A 221 -30.15 43.00 18.78
N ASP A 222 -29.98 42.58 20.01
CA ASP A 222 -30.85 41.76 20.89
C ASP A 222 -31.98 40.96 20.22
N HIS A 223 -31.77 39.66 20.03
CA HIS A 223 -32.81 38.66 20.28
C HIS A 223 -32.18 37.49 21.09
N GLU A 224 -32.44 37.56 22.41
CA GLU A 224 -32.27 36.45 23.35
C GLU A 224 -33.29 35.35 22.98
N ASP A 225 -32.86 34.37 22.20
CA ASP A 225 -33.42 33.02 22.19
C ASP A 225 -32.24 32.02 22.08
N HIS A 226 -31.48 31.94 23.17
CA HIS A 226 -30.63 30.78 23.40
C HIS A 226 -31.56 29.58 23.65
N GLU A 227 -32.02 28.91 22.59
CA GLU A 227 -32.50 27.54 22.71
C GLU A 227 -31.37 26.74 23.31
N ALA A 228 -31.50 26.36 24.58
CA ALA A 228 -30.59 25.47 25.28
C ALA A 228 -30.54 24.15 24.47
N HIS A 229 -29.53 23.98 23.63
CA HIS A 229 -29.31 22.74 22.90
C HIS A 229 -29.28 21.61 23.94
N GLU A 230 -30.23 20.67 23.84
CA GLU A 230 -30.21 19.48 24.68
C GLU A 230 -28.85 18.80 24.56
N PRO A 231 -28.21 18.41 25.68
CA PRO A 231 -26.92 17.73 25.63
C PRO A 231 -27.00 16.48 24.74
N ILE A 232 -26.08 16.35 23.80
CA ILE A 232 -26.04 15.25 22.81
C ILE A 232 -25.81 13.93 23.57
N ASP A 233 -26.82 13.04 23.55
CA ASP A 233 -26.75 11.71 24.18
C ASP A 233 -26.35 10.64 23.17
N ILE A 234 -25.17 10.03 23.33
CA ILE A 234 -24.68 8.99 22.44
C ILE A 234 -25.50 7.70 22.44
N ARG A 235 -26.37 7.52 23.45
CA ARG A 235 -27.27 6.36 23.54
C ARG A 235 -28.47 6.47 22.62
N LYS A 236 -28.81 7.70 22.20
CA LYS A 236 -29.86 7.94 21.22
C LYS A 236 -29.31 7.58 19.81
N PRO A 237 -30.14 6.95 18.95
CA PRO A 237 -29.76 6.70 17.58
C PRO A 237 -29.51 8.01 16.82
N LEU A 238 -28.56 8.02 15.87
CA LEU A 238 -28.23 9.21 15.08
C LEU A 238 -29.49 9.80 14.36
N THR A 239 -30.44 8.94 14.02
CA THR A 239 -31.70 9.33 13.35
C THR A 239 -32.59 10.30 14.18
N ASP A 240 -32.31 10.45 15.48
CA ASP A 240 -33.01 11.36 16.37
C ASP A 240 -32.45 12.79 16.30
N TYR A 241 -31.34 12.98 15.55
CA TYR A 241 -30.67 14.25 15.33
C TYR A 241 -30.69 14.61 13.81
N PRO A 242 -31.86 14.93 13.22
CA PRO A 242 -32.02 15.13 11.79
C PRO A 242 -31.25 16.33 11.23
N ASP A 243 -30.96 17.32 12.07
CA ASP A 243 -30.30 18.58 11.73
C ASP A 243 -28.78 18.52 11.87
N LYS A 244 -28.25 17.37 12.34
CA LYS A 244 -26.80 17.13 12.39
C LYS A 244 -26.31 16.44 11.13
N ASP A 245 -25.04 16.61 10.86
CA ASP A 245 -24.37 16.12 9.65
C ASP A 245 -23.45 14.95 9.91
N ILE A 246 -23.26 14.13 8.90
CA ILE A 246 -22.17 13.18 8.78
C ILE A 246 -21.41 13.43 7.49
N THR A 247 -20.18 12.96 7.40
CA THR A 247 -19.37 13.15 6.20
C THR A 247 -19.61 12.07 5.14
N SER A 248 -19.77 10.83 5.59
CA SER A 248 -20.03 9.70 4.68
C SER A 248 -20.75 8.55 5.39
N LEU A 249 -21.35 7.67 4.60
CA LEU A 249 -22.03 6.47 5.06
C LEU A 249 -21.51 5.24 4.30
N LEU A 250 -20.91 4.29 5.02
CA LEU A 250 -20.47 3.02 4.46
C LEU A 250 -21.62 2.02 4.51
N ILE A 251 -21.92 1.36 3.39
CA ILE A 251 -23.02 0.42 3.27
C ILE A 251 -22.53 -0.96 2.89
N GLN A 252 -22.99 -1.96 3.61
CA GLN A 252 -22.86 -3.38 3.28
C GLN A 252 -24.26 -3.94 2.98
N PHE A 253 -24.41 -4.60 1.82
CA PHE A 253 -25.69 -5.21 1.44
C PHE A 253 -25.86 -6.61 2.00
N LYS A 254 -27.13 -7.03 2.20
CA LYS A 254 -27.46 -8.42 2.56
C LYS A 254 -27.19 -9.41 1.45
N GLY A 255 -27.09 -8.94 0.20
CA GLY A 255 -26.82 -9.74 -0.96
C GLY A 255 -26.89 -8.93 -2.23
N ARG A 256 -26.37 -9.50 -3.33
CA ARG A 256 -26.36 -8.86 -4.65
C ARG A 256 -27.62 -9.22 -5.41
N ASN A 257 -28.42 -8.20 -5.74
CA ASN A 257 -29.61 -8.31 -6.58
C ASN A 257 -29.71 -7.08 -7.51
N ILE A 258 -30.68 -7.06 -8.40
CA ILE A 258 -30.85 -5.96 -9.36
C ILE A 258 -31.07 -4.62 -8.64
N GLN A 259 -31.75 -4.62 -7.49
CA GLN A 259 -32.00 -3.39 -6.74
C GLN A 259 -30.73 -2.84 -6.09
N THR A 260 -29.89 -3.71 -5.50
CA THR A 260 -28.60 -3.28 -4.90
C THR A 260 -27.61 -2.81 -5.99
N LEU A 261 -27.60 -3.46 -7.16
CA LEU A 261 -26.75 -3.04 -8.29
C LEU A 261 -27.17 -1.68 -8.87
N ASN A 262 -28.47 -1.36 -8.87
CA ASN A 262 -28.97 -0.08 -9.36
C ASN A 262 -28.98 1.01 -8.30
N MET A 263 -28.71 0.71 -7.03
CA MET A 263 -28.82 1.68 -5.92
C MET A 263 -27.89 2.87 -6.09
N GLN A 264 -26.64 2.64 -6.50
CA GLN A 264 -25.69 3.72 -6.81
C GLN A 264 -26.27 4.71 -7.82
N ARG A 265 -26.82 4.20 -8.92
CA ARG A 265 -27.40 5.02 -9.97
C ARG A 265 -28.64 5.76 -9.47
N ALA A 266 -29.52 5.05 -8.75
CA ALA A 266 -30.73 5.64 -8.22
C ALA A 266 -30.47 6.80 -7.26
N ILE A 267 -29.47 6.68 -6.38
CA ILE A 267 -29.04 7.76 -5.48
C ILE A 267 -28.48 8.93 -6.31
N ASN A 268 -27.55 8.68 -7.21
CA ASN A 268 -26.86 9.73 -7.96
C ASN A 268 -27.79 10.52 -8.89
N GLU A 269 -28.86 9.91 -9.42
CA GLU A 269 -29.82 10.53 -10.34
C GLU A 269 -30.98 11.22 -9.61
N ASN A 270 -31.38 10.76 -8.41
CA ASN A 270 -32.62 11.20 -7.77
C ASN A 270 -32.43 11.93 -6.43
N THR A 271 -31.19 12.10 -5.96
CA THR A 271 -30.88 12.79 -4.70
C THR A 271 -29.71 13.76 -4.87
N ASP A 272 -29.49 14.62 -3.91
CA ASP A 272 -28.31 15.49 -3.85
C ASP A 272 -27.07 14.78 -3.28
N LEU A 273 -27.19 13.47 -3.02
CA LEU A 273 -26.09 12.64 -2.53
C LEU A 273 -25.25 12.08 -3.69
N GLN A 274 -23.98 11.79 -3.39
CA GLN A 274 -23.08 11.01 -4.25
C GLN A 274 -22.95 9.61 -3.67
N ALA A 275 -23.24 8.61 -4.49
CA ALA A 275 -22.93 7.20 -4.18
C ALA A 275 -21.82 6.68 -5.06
N ALA A 276 -20.88 5.92 -4.48
CA ALA A 276 -19.76 5.30 -5.18
C ALA A 276 -19.58 3.84 -4.77
N THR A 277 -19.34 2.96 -5.71
CA THR A 277 -19.01 1.55 -5.47
C THR A 277 -17.50 1.39 -5.35
N PRO A 278 -16.94 1.03 -4.17
CA PRO A 278 -15.50 0.99 -3.95
C PRO A 278 -14.76 0.10 -4.94
N ALA A 279 -15.28 -1.08 -5.24
CA ALA A 279 -14.67 -2.01 -6.18
C ALA A 279 -14.48 -1.41 -7.58
N ILE A 280 -15.40 -0.58 -8.04
CA ILE A 280 -15.33 0.07 -9.37
C ILE A 280 -14.24 1.16 -9.35
N GLU A 281 -14.28 2.05 -8.37
CA GLU A 281 -13.35 3.19 -8.30
C GLU A 281 -11.90 2.73 -8.04
N ILE A 282 -11.72 1.70 -7.22
CA ILE A 282 -10.40 1.11 -6.98
C ILE A 282 -9.88 0.41 -8.25
N THR A 283 -10.73 -0.33 -8.96
CA THR A 283 -10.34 -0.94 -10.25
C THR A 283 -9.93 0.14 -11.25
N ARG A 284 -10.65 1.27 -11.28
CA ARG A 284 -10.29 2.42 -12.11
C ARG A 284 -8.94 3.02 -11.70
N LEU A 285 -8.68 3.17 -10.40
CA LEU A 285 -7.40 3.62 -9.86
C LEU A 285 -6.28 2.66 -10.28
N TYR A 286 -6.47 1.34 -10.12
CA TYR A 286 -5.50 0.34 -10.59
C TYR A 286 -5.24 0.41 -12.09
N THR A 287 -6.26 0.66 -12.90
CA THR A 287 -6.08 0.79 -14.35
C THR A 287 -5.21 2.00 -14.68
N LEU A 288 -5.42 3.13 -13.99
CA LEU A 288 -4.61 4.33 -14.17
C LEU A 288 -3.16 4.13 -13.68
N MET A 289 -2.97 3.49 -12.53
CA MET A 289 -1.65 3.17 -12.00
C MET A 289 -0.95 2.08 -12.82
N GLY A 290 -1.72 1.14 -13.37
CA GLY A 290 -1.23 0.01 -14.17
C GLY A 290 -0.44 0.45 -15.40
N LEU A 291 -0.82 1.53 -16.06
CA LEU A 291 -0.07 2.10 -17.20
C LEU A 291 1.37 2.45 -16.82
N GLY A 292 1.57 3.07 -15.64
CA GLY A 292 2.91 3.39 -15.13
C GLY A 292 3.69 2.14 -14.73
N ALA A 293 3.03 1.20 -14.03
CA ALA A 293 3.65 -0.06 -13.63
C ALA A 293 4.05 -0.92 -14.84
N ASP A 294 3.24 -0.96 -15.89
CA ASP A 294 3.55 -1.68 -17.12
C ASP A 294 4.72 -1.04 -17.88
N ALA A 295 4.80 0.28 -17.94
CA ALA A 295 5.94 0.97 -18.51
C ALA A 295 7.25 0.62 -17.77
N LEU A 296 7.22 0.59 -16.43
CA LEU A 296 8.35 0.18 -15.61
C LEU A 296 8.69 -1.31 -15.78
N ARG A 297 7.70 -2.19 -15.93
CA ARG A 297 7.94 -3.61 -16.27
C ARG A 297 8.64 -3.76 -17.60
N TRP A 298 8.18 -3.06 -18.65
CA TRP A 298 8.84 -3.08 -19.95
C TRP A 298 10.29 -2.57 -19.87
N LEU A 299 10.52 -1.47 -19.12
CA LEU A 299 11.88 -0.98 -18.87
C LEU A 299 12.74 -2.05 -18.18
N ALA A 300 12.22 -2.72 -17.17
CA ALA A 300 12.92 -3.79 -16.47
C ALA A 300 13.27 -4.98 -17.41
N PHE A 301 12.35 -5.36 -18.30
CA PHE A 301 12.64 -6.38 -19.32
C PHE A 301 13.74 -5.95 -20.29
N VAL A 302 13.77 -4.68 -20.71
CA VAL A 302 14.85 -4.13 -21.54
C VAL A 302 16.18 -4.18 -20.78
N ILE A 303 16.20 -3.80 -19.49
CA ILE A 303 17.40 -3.89 -18.66
C ILE A 303 17.90 -5.34 -18.54
N ILE A 304 17.00 -6.31 -18.33
CA ILE A 304 17.35 -7.73 -18.27
C ILE A 304 17.92 -8.22 -19.62
N ALA A 305 17.33 -7.80 -20.73
CA ALA A 305 17.82 -8.17 -22.06
C ALA A 305 19.24 -7.59 -22.33
N VAL A 306 19.45 -6.31 -22.01
CA VAL A 306 20.77 -5.65 -22.07
C VAL A 306 21.76 -6.32 -21.13
N SER A 307 21.33 -6.74 -19.95
CA SER A 307 22.16 -7.46 -18.99
C SER A 307 22.55 -8.85 -19.50
N GLY A 308 21.63 -9.58 -20.14
CA GLY A 308 21.93 -10.84 -20.81
C GLY A 308 22.98 -10.67 -21.91
N LEU A 309 22.87 -9.60 -22.71
CA LEU A 309 23.86 -9.23 -23.70
C LEU A 309 25.22 -8.88 -23.05
N SER A 310 25.21 -8.18 -21.91
CA SER A 310 26.43 -7.87 -21.15
C SER A 310 27.13 -9.15 -20.64
N ILE A 311 26.36 -10.12 -20.12
CA ILE A 311 26.87 -11.44 -19.72
C ILE A 311 27.48 -12.15 -20.93
N PHE A 312 26.77 -12.16 -22.05
CA PHE A 312 27.31 -12.75 -23.32
C PHE A 312 28.65 -12.14 -23.73
N ILE A 313 28.72 -10.79 -23.80
CA ILE A 313 29.95 -10.07 -24.18
C ILE A 313 31.07 -10.36 -23.19
N SER A 314 30.78 -10.40 -21.89
CA SER A 314 31.77 -10.73 -20.84
C SER A 314 32.35 -12.13 -21.01
N LEU A 315 31.47 -13.13 -21.19
CA LEU A 315 31.88 -14.51 -21.41
C LEU A 315 32.66 -14.67 -22.74
N TYR A 316 32.20 -14.03 -23.79
CA TYR A 316 32.87 -14.08 -25.11
C TYR A 316 34.25 -13.45 -25.06
N SER A 317 34.42 -12.29 -24.43
CA SER A 317 35.73 -11.66 -24.23
C SER A 317 36.64 -12.52 -23.34
N SER A 318 36.07 -13.10 -22.26
CA SER A 318 36.81 -14.01 -21.39
C SER A 318 37.30 -15.24 -22.14
N LEU A 319 36.46 -15.81 -23.00
CA LEU A 319 36.84 -16.96 -23.86
C LEU A 319 38.01 -16.61 -24.77
N LYS A 320 37.95 -15.45 -25.45
CA LYS A 320 39.00 -15.01 -26.38
C LYS A 320 40.35 -14.88 -25.70
N ASP A 321 40.41 -14.30 -24.51
CA ASP A 321 41.65 -14.09 -23.76
C ASP A 321 42.23 -15.39 -23.17
N ARG A 322 41.40 -16.43 -23.01
CA ARG A 322 41.77 -17.71 -22.38
C ARG A 322 41.84 -18.90 -23.37
N ARG A 323 41.84 -18.62 -24.66
CA ARG A 323 41.90 -19.67 -25.70
C ARG A 323 43.05 -20.64 -25.46
N TYR A 324 44.26 -20.14 -25.16
CA TYR A 324 45.44 -20.95 -24.87
C TYR A 324 45.23 -21.89 -23.66
N GLU A 325 44.68 -21.40 -22.57
CA GLU A 325 44.39 -22.23 -21.38
C GLU A 325 43.38 -23.34 -21.68
N LEU A 326 42.35 -23.03 -22.49
CA LEU A 326 41.33 -24.00 -22.89
C LEU A 326 41.93 -25.08 -23.84
N ALA A 327 42.84 -24.71 -24.75
CA ALA A 327 43.54 -25.62 -25.57
C ALA A 327 44.47 -26.54 -24.73
N LEU A 328 45.16 -25.99 -23.73
CA LEU A 328 45.98 -26.77 -22.79
C LEU A 328 45.12 -27.75 -21.97
N MET A 329 43.96 -27.37 -21.51
CA MET A 329 43.03 -28.30 -20.84
C MET A 329 42.57 -29.44 -21.74
N ARG A 330 42.36 -29.18 -23.03
CA ARG A 330 42.08 -30.21 -24.05
C ARG A 330 43.22 -31.19 -24.23
N THR A 331 44.47 -30.72 -24.29
CA THR A 331 45.66 -31.62 -24.39
C THR A 331 45.84 -32.46 -23.14
N MET A 332 45.44 -31.97 -21.98
CA MET A 332 45.42 -32.73 -20.72
C MET A 332 44.24 -33.70 -20.59
N GLY A 333 43.38 -33.84 -21.62
CA GLY A 333 42.30 -34.82 -21.67
C GLY A 333 40.90 -34.30 -21.31
N ALA A 334 40.71 -32.97 -21.20
CA ALA A 334 39.39 -32.42 -21.04
C ALA A 334 38.54 -32.62 -22.30
N SER A 335 37.31 -33.14 -22.14
CA SER A 335 36.39 -33.34 -23.26
C SER A 335 35.79 -32.01 -23.74
N PRO A 336 35.31 -31.91 -25.01
CA PRO A 336 34.55 -30.75 -25.48
C PRO A 336 33.37 -30.40 -24.59
N PHE A 337 32.67 -31.41 -24.07
CA PHE A 337 31.54 -31.23 -23.15
C PHE A 337 31.99 -30.61 -21.82
N THR A 338 33.21 -30.92 -21.35
CA THR A 338 33.75 -30.31 -20.11
C THR A 338 33.96 -28.80 -20.28
N LEU A 339 34.46 -28.34 -21.43
CA LEU A 339 34.62 -26.91 -21.73
C LEU A 339 33.29 -26.23 -21.94
N PHE A 340 32.35 -26.87 -22.64
CA PHE A 340 30.99 -26.40 -22.78
C PHE A 340 30.32 -26.17 -21.39
N ALA A 341 30.36 -27.19 -20.53
CA ALA A 341 29.78 -27.12 -19.19
C ALA A 341 30.44 -26.04 -18.32
N LEU A 342 31.77 -25.82 -18.48
CA LEU A 342 32.49 -24.80 -17.75
C LEU A 342 31.93 -23.40 -18.03
N ILE A 343 31.72 -23.03 -19.29
CA ILE A 343 31.23 -21.73 -19.69
C ILE A 343 29.73 -21.57 -19.33
N ILE A 344 28.93 -22.62 -19.48
CA ILE A 344 27.51 -22.60 -19.00
C ILE A 344 27.47 -22.34 -17.50
N LEU A 345 28.32 -23.00 -16.72
CA LEU A 345 28.38 -22.77 -15.27
C LEU A 345 28.80 -21.34 -14.92
N GLU A 346 29.73 -20.73 -15.67
CA GLU A 346 30.11 -19.32 -15.49
C GLU A 346 28.89 -18.39 -15.69
N GLY A 347 28.09 -18.60 -16.75
CA GLY A 347 26.89 -17.85 -17.03
C GLY A 347 25.78 -18.04 -15.95
N LEU A 348 25.60 -19.28 -15.52
CA LEU A 348 24.65 -19.59 -14.42
C LEU A 348 25.08 -18.99 -13.09
N PHE A 349 26.39 -18.99 -12.77
CA PHE A 349 26.89 -18.32 -11.58
C PHE A 349 26.59 -16.82 -11.59
N LEU A 350 26.84 -16.15 -12.73
CA LEU A 350 26.52 -14.73 -12.89
C LEU A 350 25.02 -14.47 -12.69
N ALA A 351 24.17 -15.32 -13.25
CA ALA A 351 22.72 -15.20 -13.09
C ALA A 351 22.27 -15.40 -11.64
N ILE A 352 22.80 -16.41 -10.95
CA ILE A 352 22.46 -16.66 -9.53
C ILE A 352 22.94 -15.51 -8.65
N MET A 353 24.20 -15.07 -8.82
CA MET A 353 24.73 -13.96 -8.03
C MET A 353 23.96 -12.67 -8.28
N GLY A 354 23.65 -12.37 -9.55
CA GLY A 354 22.86 -11.21 -9.91
C GLY A 354 21.43 -11.27 -9.37
N TYR A 355 20.82 -12.45 -9.38
CA TYR A 355 19.51 -12.66 -8.73
C TYR A 355 19.58 -12.41 -7.23
N LEU A 356 20.53 -13.00 -6.51
CA LEU A 356 20.68 -12.83 -5.06
C LEU A 356 20.90 -11.37 -4.68
N ILE A 357 21.78 -10.67 -5.41
CA ILE A 357 22.03 -9.23 -5.18
C ILE A 357 20.77 -8.43 -5.55
N GLY A 358 20.09 -8.75 -6.65
CA GLY A 358 18.86 -8.12 -7.06
C GLY A 358 17.75 -8.26 -6.00
N MET A 359 17.59 -9.45 -5.43
CA MET A 359 16.68 -9.69 -4.31
C MET A 359 17.04 -8.86 -3.07
N LEU A 360 18.32 -8.83 -2.72
CA LEU A 360 18.80 -8.01 -1.61
C LEU A 360 18.49 -6.51 -1.82
N LEU A 361 18.73 -6.01 -3.04
CA LEU A 361 18.43 -4.62 -3.41
C LEU A 361 16.92 -4.34 -3.38
N SER A 362 16.11 -5.26 -3.88
CA SER A 362 14.64 -5.14 -3.88
C SER A 362 14.07 -5.10 -2.47
N HIS A 363 14.37 -6.09 -1.66
CA HIS A 363 13.86 -6.20 -0.28
C HIS A 363 14.43 -5.09 0.61
N GLY A 364 15.72 -4.77 0.47
CA GLY A 364 16.35 -3.64 1.16
C GLY A 364 15.76 -2.30 0.72
N GLY A 365 15.58 -2.09 -0.58
CA GLY A 365 14.94 -0.91 -1.14
C GLY A 365 13.48 -0.77 -0.69
N MET A 366 12.72 -1.88 -0.63
CA MET A 366 11.35 -1.89 -0.11
C MET A 366 11.32 -1.52 1.37
N GLN A 367 12.27 -2.00 2.17
CA GLN A 367 12.34 -1.66 3.59
C GLN A 367 12.68 -0.18 3.81
N LEU A 368 13.55 0.40 2.98
CA LEU A 368 13.84 1.84 3.00
C LEU A 368 12.60 2.66 2.57
N LEU A 369 11.96 2.24 1.48
CA LEU A 369 10.72 2.87 1.00
C LEU A 369 9.62 2.81 2.06
N ALA A 370 9.50 1.69 2.78
CA ALA A 370 8.54 1.51 3.85
C ALA A 370 8.71 2.57 4.96
N GLY A 371 9.95 2.92 5.33
CA GLY A 371 10.22 4.00 6.29
C GLY A 371 9.69 5.35 5.82
N PHE A 372 10.02 5.75 4.59
CA PHE A 372 9.53 7.01 4.02
C PHE A 372 8.01 7.04 3.84
N MET A 373 7.40 5.94 3.40
CA MET A 373 5.96 5.85 3.21
C MET A 373 5.19 5.85 4.53
N MET A 374 5.77 5.31 5.60
CA MET A 374 5.16 5.33 6.92
C MET A 374 5.09 6.75 7.47
N ASP A 375 6.13 7.56 7.27
CA ASP A 375 6.15 8.96 7.70
C ASP A 375 5.19 9.85 6.89
N ALA A 376 5.11 9.64 5.55
CA ALA A 376 4.31 10.47 4.65
C ALA A 376 2.85 10.05 4.53
N TYR A 377 2.58 8.74 4.44
CA TYR A 377 1.24 8.19 4.11
C TYR A 377 0.73 7.18 5.13
N ARG A 378 1.52 6.85 6.18
CA ARG A 378 1.18 5.94 7.28
C ARG A 378 0.80 4.52 6.86
N TYR A 379 1.13 4.12 5.63
CA TYR A 379 0.99 2.76 5.15
C TYR A 379 2.20 1.93 5.55
N THR A 380 1.97 0.84 6.29
CA THR A 380 3.01 -0.11 6.66
C THR A 380 3.30 -1.03 5.49
N PHE A 381 4.39 -0.78 4.79
CA PHE A 381 4.99 -1.72 3.84
C PHE A 381 6.08 -2.52 4.53
N THR A 382 6.46 -3.66 3.98
CA THR A 382 7.55 -4.48 4.53
C THR A 382 8.39 -5.08 3.42
N GLY A 383 9.72 -5.05 3.61
CA GLY A 383 10.66 -5.75 2.76
C GLY A 383 10.90 -7.23 3.17
N THR A 384 10.19 -7.75 4.16
CA THR A 384 10.41 -9.12 4.66
C THR A 384 9.47 -10.16 4.04
N GLN A 385 8.51 -9.74 3.23
CA GLN A 385 7.55 -10.61 2.57
C GLN A 385 8.17 -11.19 1.30
N PHE A 386 8.33 -12.52 1.24
CA PHE A 386 8.77 -13.23 0.04
C PHE A 386 7.59 -13.70 -0.79
N LEU A 387 7.63 -13.41 -2.10
CA LEU A 387 6.57 -13.75 -3.04
C LEU A 387 6.89 -15.05 -3.80
N LYS A 388 5.86 -15.80 -4.17
CA LYS A 388 6.00 -16.99 -5.03
C LYS A 388 6.51 -16.63 -6.43
N GLU A 389 6.17 -15.44 -6.90
CA GLU A 389 6.57 -14.87 -8.19
C GLU A 389 8.08 -14.65 -8.27
N GLU A 390 8.76 -14.44 -7.16
CA GLU A 390 10.23 -14.33 -7.09
C GLU A 390 10.92 -15.66 -7.43
N GLY A 391 10.27 -16.79 -7.14
CA GLY A 391 10.72 -18.09 -7.59
C GLY A 391 10.70 -18.23 -9.13
N TYR A 392 9.66 -17.68 -9.79
CA TYR A 392 9.62 -17.63 -11.26
C TYR A 392 10.68 -16.67 -11.82
N LEU A 393 10.96 -15.59 -11.10
CA LEU A 393 12.03 -14.66 -11.48
C LEU A 393 13.40 -15.33 -11.42
N LEU A 394 13.66 -16.22 -10.45
CA LEU A 394 14.86 -17.04 -10.41
C LEU A 394 14.98 -17.94 -11.66
N LEU A 395 13.88 -18.62 -12.03
CA LEU A 395 13.88 -19.44 -13.25
C LEU A 395 14.15 -18.61 -14.50
N GLY A 396 13.57 -17.42 -14.60
CA GLY A 396 13.85 -16.46 -15.66
C GLY A 396 15.31 -16.01 -15.68
N ALA A 397 15.87 -15.69 -14.53
CA ALA A 397 17.28 -15.32 -14.39
C ALA A 397 18.21 -16.43 -14.86
N LEU A 398 17.96 -17.68 -14.45
CA LEU A 398 18.71 -18.85 -14.90
C LEU A 398 18.60 -19.07 -16.42
N ALA A 399 17.40 -18.87 -16.99
CA ALA A 399 17.19 -18.96 -18.43
C ALA A 399 18.02 -17.91 -19.19
N VAL A 400 18.05 -16.66 -18.72
CA VAL A 400 18.88 -15.59 -19.32
C VAL A 400 20.36 -15.93 -19.23
N GLY A 401 20.86 -16.35 -18.07
CA GLY A 401 22.26 -16.75 -17.88
C GLY A 401 22.65 -17.92 -18.77
N PHE A 402 21.77 -18.92 -18.88
CA PHE A 402 21.96 -20.06 -19.79
C PHE A 402 22.03 -19.61 -21.24
N LEU A 403 21.03 -18.88 -21.74
CA LEU A 403 20.95 -18.40 -23.12
C LEU A 403 22.17 -17.53 -23.50
N ALA A 404 22.58 -16.64 -22.61
CA ALA A 404 23.71 -15.76 -22.79
C ALA A 404 25.04 -16.55 -22.91
N SER A 405 25.12 -17.70 -22.26
CA SER A 405 26.34 -18.52 -22.25
C SER A 405 26.41 -19.59 -23.34
N VAL A 406 25.28 -19.94 -24.00
CA VAL A 406 25.23 -21.03 -25.00
C VAL A 406 26.21 -20.82 -26.17
N ILE A 407 26.19 -19.64 -26.80
CA ILE A 407 27.08 -19.37 -27.97
C ILE A 407 28.56 -19.38 -27.56
N PRO A 408 29.00 -18.67 -26.47
CA PRO A 408 30.39 -18.79 -26.00
C PRO A 408 30.76 -20.21 -25.63
N ALA A 409 29.87 -20.98 -24.98
CA ALA A 409 30.11 -22.36 -24.59
C ALA A 409 30.32 -23.27 -25.81
N PHE A 410 29.51 -23.08 -26.86
CA PHE A 410 29.67 -23.83 -28.10
C PHE A 410 31.01 -23.52 -28.79
N GLN A 411 31.41 -22.26 -28.84
CA GLN A 411 32.71 -21.85 -29.38
C GLN A 411 33.89 -22.44 -28.58
N ALA A 412 33.79 -22.40 -27.22
CA ALA A 412 34.80 -23.01 -26.36
C ALA A 412 34.99 -24.51 -26.63
N SER A 413 33.88 -25.23 -26.87
CA SER A 413 33.92 -26.67 -27.12
C SER A 413 34.53 -27.05 -28.47
N HIS A 414 34.56 -26.14 -29.46
CA HIS A 414 35.07 -26.33 -30.81
C HIS A 414 36.43 -25.64 -31.07
N THR A 415 37.12 -25.16 -30.01
CA THR A 415 38.43 -24.52 -30.14
C THR A 415 39.44 -25.50 -30.78
N ASP A 416 40.06 -25.09 -31.89
CA ASP A 416 41.07 -25.86 -32.56
C ASP A 416 42.38 -25.81 -31.76
N ILE A 417 42.84 -27.01 -31.32
CA ILE A 417 44.02 -27.15 -30.46
C ILE A 417 45.30 -26.77 -31.24
N HIS A 418 45.35 -27.18 -32.52
CA HIS A 418 46.57 -27.05 -33.32
C HIS A 418 46.87 -25.59 -33.68
N GLU A 419 45.84 -24.84 -34.06
CA GLU A 419 45.96 -23.42 -34.42
C GLU A 419 46.26 -22.57 -33.19
N THR A 420 45.54 -22.82 -32.07
CA THR A 420 45.69 -22.03 -30.84
C THR A 420 47.03 -22.20 -30.14
N LEU A 421 47.66 -23.40 -30.22
CA LEU A 421 48.97 -23.65 -29.64
C LEU A 421 50.15 -23.22 -30.55
N ALA A 422 49.86 -22.97 -31.83
CA ALA A 422 50.90 -22.49 -32.81
C ALA A 422 51.00 -20.94 -32.80
N GLU A 423 49.96 -20.23 -32.33
CA GLU A 423 49.92 -18.76 -32.22
C GLU A 423 50.43 -18.22 -30.87
N GLY A 424 50.60 -19.03 -29.85
CA GLY A 424 51.11 -18.69 -28.52
C GLY A 424 52.53 -19.14 -28.31
#